data_060013924d6bb661f3704568fca21623
#
_entry.id   060013924d6bb661f3704568fca21623
#
_cell.length_a   1.000
_cell.length_b   1.000
_cell.length_c   1.000
_cell.angle_alpha   90.00
_cell.angle_beta   90.00
_cell.angle_gamma   90.00
#
_symmetry.space_group_name_H-M   'P 1'
#
loop_
_entity.id
_entity.type
_entity.pdbx_description
1 polymer ?
#
loop_
_entity_poly.entity_id
_entity_poly.type
_entity_poly.pdbx_seq_one_letter_code
_entity_poly.pdbx_strand_id
1 'polypeptide(L)'
;EINAMNQNPIIGRVRSDKEVQRIKYINATYGKRYQFRTYILLYDNKDIETSELQKAYWQNGNKNEFVVCLGMQQDSVVWCNPFSWCDEPKLEVKTRDYFIQNPKLDIDEYGKWLQTQIPTQWKRKEFKDFDYIRVGLSKGQYIALIIIMIILNVGISVFLVGNEFKNENDYDM
;
A
#
# COMPACT_ATOMS: atom_id res chain seq x y z
N GLU A 1 13.20 0.03 9.72
CA GLU A 1 12.68 -1.01 10.67
C GLU A 1 12.48 -0.44 12.08
N ILE A 2 13.35 0.44 12.59
CA ILE A 2 13.21 1.07 13.91
C ILE A 2 11.93 1.92 14.00
N ASN A 3 11.56 2.63 12.92
CA ASN A 3 10.33 3.43 12.87
C ASN A 3 9.06 2.57 12.93
N ALA A 4 9.09 1.34 12.41
CA ALA A 4 7.95 0.42 12.47
C ALA A 4 7.65 -0.06 13.90
N MET A 5 8.67 -0.14 14.76
CA MET A 5 8.48 -0.53 16.16
C MET A 5 7.91 0.60 17.03
N ASN A 6 8.06 1.86 16.61
CA ASN A 6 7.58 3.02 17.37
C ASN A 6 6.11 3.35 17.08
N GLN A 7 5.56 2.93 15.94
CA GLN A 7 4.15 3.17 15.61
C GLN A 7 3.25 2.19 16.35
N ASN A 8 2.11 2.69 16.86
CA ASN A 8 1.08 1.82 17.39
C ASN A 8 0.35 1.12 16.22
N PRO A 9 0.44 -0.21 16.12
CA PRO A 9 -0.21 -0.95 15.04
C PRO A 9 -1.71 -1.19 15.29
N ILE A 10 -2.25 -0.78 16.44
CA ILE A 10 -3.67 -0.87 16.79
C ILE A 10 -4.22 0.53 16.87
N ILE A 11 -5.21 0.84 16.05
CA ILE A 11 -5.78 2.19 15.87
C ILE A 11 -7.28 2.13 16.17
N GLY A 12 -7.83 3.22 16.71
CA GLY A 12 -9.25 3.42 16.97
C GLY A 12 -9.65 3.26 18.44
N ARG A 13 -9.04 2.33 19.17
CA ARG A 13 -9.31 2.10 20.59
C ARG A 13 -8.01 1.82 21.34
N VAL A 14 -7.89 2.34 22.55
CA VAL A 14 -6.75 2.03 23.43
C VAL A 14 -6.83 0.57 23.83
N ARG A 15 -5.73 -0.15 23.65
CA ARG A 15 -5.58 -1.57 24.01
C ARG A 15 -4.46 -1.75 25.03
N SER A 16 -4.42 -2.91 25.66
CA SER A 16 -3.38 -3.24 26.63
C SER A 16 -2.00 -3.26 25.98
N ASP A 17 -0.97 -2.91 26.76
CA ASP A 17 0.42 -2.98 26.28
C ASP A 17 0.79 -4.36 25.77
N LYS A 18 0.26 -5.42 26.36
CA LYS A 18 0.48 -6.81 25.94
C LYS A 18 0.01 -7.03 24.50
N GLU A 19 -1.19 -6.56 24.14
CA GLU A 19 -1.74 -6.70 22.80
C GLU A 19 -0.95 -5.88 21.78
N VAL A 20 -0.61 -4.64 22.13
CA VAL A 20 0.23 -3.76 21.29
C VAL A 20 1.60 -4.38 21.06
N GLN A 21 2.26 -4.90 22.10
CA GLN A 21 3.56 -5.56 21.97
C GLN A 21 3.48 -6.84 21.14
N ARG A 22 2.38 -7.59 21.23
CA ARG A 22 2.16 -8.77 20.39
C ARG A 22 2.20 -8.41 18.89
N ILE A 23 1.46 -7.41 18.49
CA ILE A 23 1.42 -7.00 17.08
C ILE A 23 2.74 -6.35 16.62
N LYS A 24 3.38 -5.56 17.49
CA LYS A 24 4.73 -5.03 17.22
C LYS A 24 5.75 -6.15 17.00
N TYR A 25 5.71 -7.19 17.84
CA TYR A 25 6.58 -8.36 17.71
C TYR A 25 6.35 -9.08 16.36
N ILE A 26 5.09 -9.28 15.97
CA ILE A 26 4.76 -9.86 14.65
C ILE A 26 5.36 -9.02 13.53
N ASN A 27 5.13 -7.71 13.53
CA ASN A 27 5.64 -6.81 12.51
C ASN A 27 7.18 -6.81 12.44
N ALA A 28 7.87 -6.88 13.59
CA ALA A 28 9.32 -6.93 13.64
C ALA A 28 9.87 -8.27 13.12
N THR A 29 9.28 -9.39 13.56
CA THR A 29 9.78 -10.73 13.25
C THR A 29 9.47 -11.16 11.82
N TYR A 30 8.23 -10.96 11.38
CA TYR A 30 7.77 -11.41 10.07
C TYR A 30 7.96 -10.33 8.99
N GLY A 31 8.15 -9.07 9.37
CA GLY A 31 8.42 -7.97 8.44
C GLY A 31 9.64 -8.22 7.58
N LYS A 32 10.75 -8.65 8.16
CA LYS A 32 11.98 -8.95 7.44
C LYS A 32 11.88 -10.23 6.60
N ARG A 33 11.36 -11.30 7.19
CA ARG A 33 11.36 -12.64 6.57
C ARG A 33 10.31 -12.81 5.48
N TYR A 34 9.10 -12.30 5.72
CA TYR A 34 7.94 -12.49 4.85
C TYR A 34 7.47 -11.19 4.19
N GLN A 35 8.16 -10.09 4.45
CA GLN A 35 7.74 -8.76 4.01
C GLN A 35 6.27 -8.49 4.41
N PHE A 36 5.94 -8.83 5.65
CA PHE A 36 4.61 -8.76 6.22
C PHE A 36 4.52 -7.67 7.29
N ARG A 37 3.49 -6.85 7.23
CA ARG A 37 3.17 -5.86 8.24
C ARG A 37 1.67 -5.80 8.45
N THR A 38 1.23 -5.84 9.69
CA THR A 38 -0.20 -5.78 10.00
C THR A 38 -0.58 -4.58 10.85
N TYR A 39 -1.77 -4.07 10.57
CA TYR A 39 -2.48 -3.06 11.35
C TYR A 39 -3.85 -3.58 11.70
N ILE A 40 -4.32 -3.25 12.91
CA ILE A 40 -5.67 -3.57 13.38
C ILE A 40 -6.40 -2.24 13.60
N LEU A 41 -7.51 -2.04 12.91
CA LEU A 41 -8.33 -0.85 12.99
C LEU A 41 -9.64 -1.23 13.68
N LEU A 42 -9.94 -0.56 14.80
CA LEU A 42 -11.12 -0.81 15.62
C LEU A 42 -12.11 0.33 15.42
N TYR A 43 -13.32 -0.01 15.01
CA TYR A 43 -14.40 0.92 14.70
C TYR A 43 -15.56 0.70 15.68
N ASP A 44 -15.75 1.65 16.61
CA ASP A 44 -16.85 1.58 17.57
C ASP A 44 -18.17 2.01 16.91
N ASN A 45 -19.18 1.13 16.97
CA ASN A 45 -20.54 1.39 16.49
C ASN A 45 -20.61 1.95 15.05
N LYS A 46 -19.73 1.45 14.16
CA LYS A 46 -19.71 1.82 12.74
C LYS A 46 -20.11 0.63 11.87
N ASP A 47 -20.71 0.93 10.74
CA ASP A 47 -21.08 -0.06 9.75
C ASP A 47 -19.87 -0.52 8.94
N ILE A 48 -20.00 -1.69 8.31
CA ILE A 48 -18.93 -2.32 7.53
C ILE A 48 -18.47 -1.45 6.33
N GLU A 49 -19.34 -0.58 5.81
CA GLU A 49 -19.01 0.38 4.76
C GLU A 49 -17.84 1.30 5.14
N THR A 50 -17.66 1.56 6.45
CA THR A 50 -16.49 2.32 6.95
C THR A 50 -15.17 1.64 6.57
N SER A 51 -15.13 0.31 6.55
CA SER A 51 -13.94 -0.44 6.15
C SER A 51 -13.67 -0.37 4.64
N GLU A 52 -14.72 -0.29 3.82
CA GLU A 52 -14.57 -0.11 2.37
C GLU A 52 -14.04 1.30 2.03
N LEU A 53 -14.50 2.32 2.75
CA LEU A 53 -13.93 3.67 2.63
C LEU A 53 -12.47 3.71 3.06
N GLN A 54 -12.13 3.00 4.14
CA GLN A 54 -10.75 2.87 4.60
C GLN A 54 -9.87 2.15 3.57
N LYS A 55 -10.36 1.06 2.98
CA LYS A 55 -9.68 0.34 1.90
C LYS A 55 -9.47 1.23 0.68
N ALA A 56 -10.47 2.00 0.27
CA ALA A 56 -10.37 2.95 -0.83
C ALA A 56 -9.33 4.05 -0.54
N TYR A 57 -9.30 4.58 0.67
CA TYR A 57 -8.28 5.54 1.10
C TYR A 57 -6.87 4.92 1.10
N TRP A 58 -6.74 3.61 1.40
CA TRP A 58 -5.48 2.88 1.50
C TRP A 58 -5.00 2.30 0.16
N GLN A 59 -5.69 2.56 -0.96
CA GLN A 59 -5.36 2.00 -2.28
C GLN A 59 -3.90 2.21 -2.73
N ASN A 60 -3.24 3.26 -2.25
CA ASN A 60 -1.84 3.54 -2.50
C ASN A 60 -0.92 3.07 -1.36
N GLY A 61 -1.40 2.21 -0.48
CA GLY A 61 -0.64 1.64 0.63
C GLY A 61 0.48 0.70 0.17
N ASN A 62 1.28 0.27 1.14
CA ASN A 62 2.41 -0.61 0.87
C ASN A 62 1.94 -2.05 0.60
N LYS A 63 2.57 -2.69 -0.37
CA LYS A 63 2.26 -4.07 -0.82
C LYS A 63 2.49 -5.16 0.24
N ASN A 64 3.12 -4.82 1.34
CA ASN A 64 3.40 -5.71 2.45
C ASN A 64 2.47 -5.52 3.64
N GLU A 65 1.40 -4.75 3.48
CA GLU A 65 0.45 -4.46 4.54
C GLU A 65 -0.74 -5.42 4.50
N PHE A 66 -1.08 -5.91 5.68
CA PHE A 66 -2.28 -6.67 5.97
C PHE A 66 -3.09 -5.89 7.00
N VAL A 67 -4.18 -5.29 6.57
CA VAL A 67 -5.02 -4.42 7.40
C VAL A 67 -6.26 -5.19 7.83
N VAL A 68 -6.51 -5.24 9.14
CA VAL A 68 -7.66 -5.92 9.73
C VAL A 68 -8.60 -4.88 10.31
N CYS A 69 -9.72 -4.65 9.64
CA CYS A 69 -10.78 -3.77 10.10
C CYS A 69 -11.80 -4.57 10.92
N LEU A 70 -12.05 -4.14 12.14
CA LEU A 70 -12.98 -4.77 13.08
C LEU A 70 -14.04 -3.79 13.55
N GLY A 71 -15.30 -4.09 13.31
CA GLY A 71 -16.42 -3.38 13.89
C GLY A 71 -16.69 -3.89 15.29
N MET A 72 -16.76 -2.96 16.24
CA MET A 72 -16.90 -3.26 17.66
C MET A 72 -18.26 -2.80 18.18
N GLN A 73 -18.90 -3.68 18.93
CA GLN A 73 -20.01 -3.31 19.80
C GLN A 73 -19.65 -3.75 21.22
N GLN A 74 -19.40 -2.79 22.10
CA GLN A 74 -18.78 -3.03 23.41
C GLN A 74 -17.44 -3.75 23.27
N ASP A 75 -17.30 -4.98 23.77
CA ASP A 75 -16.08 -5.81 23.68
C ASP A 75 -16.19 -6.94 22.64
N SER A 76 -17.24 -6.93 21.82
CA SER A 76 -17.48 -7.95 20.81
C SER A 76 -17.24 -7.41 19.40
N VAL A 77 -16.59 -8.24 18.59
CA VAL A 77 -16.45 -8.01 17.15
C VAL A 77 -17.77 -8.39 16.47
N VAL A 78 -18.40 -7.44 15.81
CA VAL A 78 -19.67 -7.66 15.07
C VAL A 78 -19.47 -7.84 13.57
N TRP A 79 -18.35 -7.34 13.05
CA TRP A 79 -17.90 -7.61 11.68
C TRP A 79 -16.38 -7.54 11.58
N CYS A 80 -15.84 -8.26 10.61
CA CYS A 80 -14.41 -8.25 10.27
C CYS A 80 -14.26 -8.13 8.75
N ASN A 81 -13.54 -7.12 8.30
CA ASN A 81 -13.23 -6.91 6.88
C ASN A 81 -11.73 -6.65 6.70
N PRO A 82 -10.91 -7.71 6.60
CA PRO A 82 -9.49 -7.58 6.30
C PRO A 82 -9.26 -7.31 4.83
N PHE A 83 -8.17 -6.60 4.52
CA PHE A 83 -7.69 -6.41 3.15
C PHE A 83 -6.16 -6.36 3.08
N SER A 84 -5.62 -6.71 1.93
CA SER A 84 -4.18 -6.78 1.70
C SER A 84 -3.81 -6.76 0.22
N TRP A 85 -2.52 -6.76 -0.04
CA TRP A 85 -1.93 -6.92 -1.37
C TRP A 85 -1.16 -8.26 -1.48
N CYS A 86 -1.67 -9.31 -0.85
CA CYS A 86 -1.08 -10.64 -0.97
C CYS A 86 -1.61 -11.40 -2.20
N ASP A 87 -0.83 -12.40 -2.67
CA ASP A 87 -1.25 -13.27 -3.78
C ASP A 87 -2.22 -14.37 -3.33
N GLU A 88 -2.26 -14.63 -2.03
CA GLU A 88 -3.08 -15.68 -1.43
C GLU A 88 -4.16 -15.06 -0.53
N PRO A 89 -5.35 -14.78 -1.05
CA PRO A 89 -6.43 -14.13 -0.28
C PRO A 89 -6.98 -15.00 0.87
N LYS A 90 -6.50 -16.24 1.00
CA LYS A 90 -6.91 -17.17 2.06
C LYS A 90 -6.70 -16.61 3.47
N LEU A 91 -5.66 -15.79 3.67
CA LEU A 91 -5.43 -15.17 4.99
C LEU A 91 -6.56 -14.21 5.36
N GLU A 92 -7.12 -13.47 4.39
CA GLU A 92 -8.27 -12.58 4.60
C GLU A 92 -9.50 -13.39 5.02
N VAL A 93 -9.81 -14.46 4.28
CA VAL A 93 -10.94 -15.35 4.60
C VAL A 93 -10.77 -15.98 5.99
N LYS A 94 -9.62 -16.56 6.27
CA LYS A 94 -9.34 -17.19 7.56
C LYS A 94 -9.38 -16.19 8.74
N THR A 95 -8.95 -14.95 8.52
CA THR A 95 -9.05 -13.90 9.56
C THR A 95 -10.51 -13.57 9.85
N ARG A 96 -11.34 -13.50 8.81
CA ARG A 96 -12.78 -13.29 8.96
C ARG A 96 -13.43 -14.44 9.74
N ASP A 97 -13.10 -15.67 9.36
CA ASP A 97 -13.60 -16.88 10.04
C ASP A 97 -13.14 -16.93 11.50
N TYR A 98 -11.90 -16.52 11.79
CA TYR A 98 -11.40 -16.46 13.17
C TYR A 98 -12.28 -15.57 14.04
N PHE A 99 -12.61 -14.35 13.60
CA PHE A 99 -13.43 -13.44 14.41
C PHE A 99 -14.91 -13.81 14.43
N ILE A 100 -15.43 -14.53 13.44
CA ILE A 100 -16.77 -15.13 13.51
C ILE A 100 -16.83 -16.19 14.61
N GLN A 101 -15.81 -17.02 14.73
CA GLN A 101 -15.72 -18.07 15.75
C GLN A 101 -15.34 -17.53 17.15
N ASN A 102 -14.62 -16.41 17.21
CA ASN A 102 -14.12 -15.79 18.43
C ASN A 102 -14.57 -14.32 18.52
N PRO A 103 -15.86 -14.05 18.73
CA PRO A 103 -16.39 -12.68 18.68
C PRO A 103 -15.89 -11.78 19.83
N LYS A 104 -15.48 -12.35 20.97
CA LYS A 104 -14.85 -11.57 22.04
C LYS A 104 -13.45 -11.16 21.63
N LEU A 105 -13.19 -9.84 21.60
CA LEU A 105 -11.92 -9.30 21.14
C LEU A 105 -10.78 -9.66 22.10
N ASP A 106 -9.85 -10.47 21.63
CA ASP A 106 -8.54 -10.74 22.23
C ASP A 106 -7.46 -10.67 21.15
N ILE A 107 -6.77 -9.53 21.09
CA ILE A 107 -5.73 -9.30 20.08
C ILE A 107 -4.45 -10.10 20.38
N ASP A 108 -4.17 -10.45 21.63
CA ASP A 108 -3.02 -11.30 21.95
C ASP A 108 -3.23 -12.72 21.41
N GLU A 109 -4.42 -13.31 21.63
CA GLU A 109 -4.76 -14.63 21.09
C GLU A 109 -4.85 -14.60 19.56
N TYR A 110 -5.49 -13.59 18.99
CA TYR A 110 -5.47 -13.40 17.53
C TYR A 110 -4.04 -13.31 16.98
N GLY A 111 -3.16 -12.57 17.66
CA GLY A 111 -1.76 -12.45 17.26
C GLY A 111 -1.01 -13.78 17.29
N LYS A 112 -1.24 -14.63 18.28
CA LYS A 112 -0.67 -15.98 18.33
C LYS A 112 -1.16 -16.83 17.17
N TRP A 113 -2.46 -16.81 16.88
CA TRP A 113 -3.03 -17.50 15.74
C TRP A 113 -2.45 -16.97 14.42
N LEU A 114 -2.36 -15.64 14.24
CA LEU A 114 -1.83 -15.02 13.04
C LEU A 114 -0.37 -15.45 12.76
N GLN A 115 0.45 -15.58 13.80
CA GLN A 115 1.82 -16.09 13.69
C GLN A 115 1.91 -17.48 13.05
N THR A 116 0.91 -18.34 13.30
CA THR A 116 0.86 -19.67 12.69
C THR A 116 0.41 -19.62 11.20
N GLN A 117 -0.36 -18.60 10.84
CA GLN A 117 -0.91 -18.48 9.48
C GLN A 117 0.07 -17.82 8.49
N ILE A 118 0.82 -16.80 8.93
CA ILE A 118 1.71 -16.02 8.05
C ILE A 118 2.65 -16.90 7.23
N PRO A 119 3.38 -17.88 7.80
CA PRO A 119 4.33 -18.69 7.03
C PRO A 119 3.72 -19.49 5.87
N THR A 120 2.44 -19.80 5.97
CA THR A 120 1.75 -20.71 5.04
C THR A 120 0.72 -20.01 4.14
N GLN A 121 0.20 -18.86 4.56
CA GLN A 121 -0.91 -18.18 3.89
C GLN A 121 -0.54 -16.80 3.35
N TRP A 122 0.63 -16.27 3.71
CA TRP A 122 1.08 -14.99 3.23
C TRP A 122 2.08 -15.13 2.09
N LYS A 123 1.76 -14.52 0.94
CA LYS A 123 2.69 -14.35 -0.17
C LYS A 123 2.50 -12.94 -0.71
N ARG A 124 3.51 -12.11 -0.57
CA ARG A 124 3.47 -10.74 -1.09
C ARG A 124 3.43 -10.74 -2.61
N LYS A 125 2.59 -9.90 -3.22
CA LYS A 125 2.62 -9.66 -4.67
C LYS A 125 3.94 -9.04 -5.12
N GLU A 126 4.49 -9.53 -6.20
CA GLU A 126 5.69 -8.96 -6.80
C GLU A 126 5.37 -7.66 -7.55
N PHE A 127 6.39 -6.83 -7.78
CA PHE A 127 6.20 -5.57 -8.52
C PHE A 127 5.72 -5.78 -9.95
N LYS A 128 6.18 -6.85 -10.61
CA LYS A 128 5.75 -7.21 -11.98
C LYS A 128 4.25 -7.48 -12.09
N ASP A 129 3.60 -7.93 -11.00
CA ASP A 129 2.17 -8.24 -10.99
C ASP A 129 1.29 -6.97 -10.97
N PHE A 130 1.93 -5.79 -10.86
CA PHE A 130 1.29 -4.48 -10.91
C PHE A 130 1.64 -3.69 -12.18
N ASP A 131 2.33 -4.29 -13.14
CA ASP A 131 2.73 -3.60 -14.39
C ASP A 131 1.52 -3.11 -15.21
N TYR A 132 0.33 -3.71 -15.03
CA TYR A 132 -0.91 -3.22 -15.63
C TYR A 132 -1.38 -1.87 -15.06
N ILE A 133 -0.90 -1.47 -13.88
CA ILE A 133 -1.22 -0.16 -13.25
C ILE A 133 -0.26 0.93 -13.76
N ARG A 134 0.85 0.55 -14.37
CA ARG A 134 1.76 1.53 -14.98
C ARG A 134 1.09 2.12 -16.22
N VAL A 135 0.63 3.36 -16.10
CA VAL A 135 0.36 4.23 -17.25
C VAL A 135 1.73 4.61 -17.87
N GLY A 136 2.44 3.60 -18.38
CA GLY A 136 3.69 3.79 -19.09
C GLY A 136 3.38 4.05 -20.56
N LEU A 137 4.07 5.01 -21.16
CA LEU A 137 4.05 5.17 -22.61
C LEU A 137 4.48 3.85 -23.26
N SER A 138 3.76 3.43 -24.30
CA SER A 138 4.19 2.28 -25.11
C SER A 138 5.55 2.58 -25.76
N LYS A 139 6.30 1.55 -26.16
CA LYS A 139 7.60 1.73 -26.84
C LYS A 139 7.48 2.67 -28.05
N GLY A 140 6.38 2.58 -28.81
CA GLY A 140 6.11 3.47 -29.93
C GLY A 140 5.92 4.93 -29.52
N GLN A 141 5.21 5.17 -28.42
CA GLN A 141 5.02 6.53 -27.86
C GLN A 141 6.35 7.12 -27.33
N TYR A 142 7.21 6.31 -26.71
CA TYR A 142 8.57 6.74 -26.34
C TYR A 142 9.40 7.16 -27.53
N ILE A 143 9.42 6.34 -28.60
CA ILE A 143 10.13 6.66 -29.85
C ILE A 143 9.57 7.93 -30.49
N ALA A 144 8.25 8.05 -30.57
CA ALA A 144 7.60 9.25 -31.12
C ALA A 144 7.98 10.51 -30.31
N LEU A 145 7.99 10.44 -29.00
CA LEU A 145 8.35 11.55 -28.12
C LEU A 145 9.83 11.96 -28.30
N ILE A 146 10.74 11.00 -28.44
CA ILE A 146 12.17 11.27 -28.73
C ILE A 146 12.31 11.96 -30.08
N ILE A 147 11.62 11.49 -31.14
CA ILE A 147 11.66 12.09 -32.46
C ILE A 147 11.13 13.54 -32.42
N ILE A 148 10.02 13.77 -31.73
CA ILE A 148 9.46 15.13 -31.55
C ILE A 148 10.47 16.05 -30.86
N MET A 149 11.13 15.58 -29.78
CA MET A 149 12.14 16.36 -29.10
C MET A 149 13.36 16.68 -29.96
N ILE A 150 13.79 15.75 -30.81
CA ILE A 150 14.89 15.99 -31.75
C ILE A 150 14.48 17.06 -32.80
N ILE A 151 13.29 16.94 -33.38
CA ILE A 151 12.78 17.90 -34.37
C ILE A 151 12.66 19.31 -33.78
N LEU A 152 12.14 19.42 -32.55
CA LEU A 152 12.04 20.70 -31.85
C LEU A 152 13.42 21.32 -31.58
N ASN A 153 14.39 20.52 -31.08
CA ASN A 153 15.73 21.02 -30.83
C ASN A 153 16.42 21.51 -32.12
N VAL A 154 16.33 20.75 -33.20
CA VAL A 154 16.90 21.13 -34.51
C VAL A 154 16.20 22.38 -35.03
N GLY A 155 14.86 22.45 -35.00
CA GLY A 155 14.08 23.59 -35.40
C GLY A 155 14.43 24.87 -34.65
N ILE A 156 14.56 24.81 -33.34
CA ILE A 156 14.97 25.94 -32.48
C ILE A 156 16.40 26.38 -32.86
N SER A 157 17.32 25.42 -33.01
CA SER A 157 18.71 25.74 -33.37
C SER A 157 18.83 26.44 -34.71
N VAL A 158 18.12 25.96 -35.72
CA VAL A 158 18.08 26.57 -37.06
C VAL A 158 17.47 27.97 -37.01
N PHE A 159 16.40 28.16 -36.24
CA PHE A 159 15.75 29.46 -36.06
C PHE A 159 16.68 30.47 -35.38
N LEU A 160 17.42 30.07 -34.31
CA LEU A 160 18.34 30.94 -33.60
C LEU A 160 19.53 31.35 -34.51
N VAL A 161 20.14 30.39 -35.19
CA VAL A 161 21.24 30.66 -36.13
C VAL A 161 20.78 31.55 -37.28
N GLY A 162 19.59 31.31 -37.85
CA GLY A 162 19.03 32.14 -38.92
C GLY A 162 18.74 33.58 -38.48
N ASN A 163 18.38 33.83 -37.22
CA ASN A 163 18.19 35.16 -36.67
C ASN A 163 19.51 35.88 -36.37
N GLU A 164 20.55 35.18 -35.91
CA GLU A 164 21.87 35.77 -35.73
C GLU A 164 22.45 36.27 -37.05
N PHE A 165 22.37 35.49 -38.13
CA PHE A 165 22.83 35.90 -39.45
C PHE A 165 22.03 37.05 -40.06
N LYS A 166 20.76 37.23 -39.70
CA LYS A 166 19.99 38.40 -40.12
C LYS A 166 20.44 39.67 -39.41
N ASN A 167 20.72 39.61 -38.14
CA ASN A 167 21.14 40.76 -37.33
C ASN A 167 22.53 41.26 -37.74
N GLU A 168 23.46 40.38 -38.11
CA GLU A 168 24.80 40.81 -38.59
C GLU A 168 24.72 41.57 -39.92
N ASN A 169 23.84 41.16 -40.83
CA ASN A 169 23.72 41.85 -42.13
C ASN A 169 23.02 43.23 -42.04
N ASP A 170 22.30 43.53 -40.98
CA ASP A 170 21.67 44.85 -40.75
C ASP A 170 22.64 45.89 -40.13
N TYR A 171 23.82 45.51 -39.69
CA TYR A 171 24.83 46.42 -39.16
C TYR A 171 25.91 46.85 -40.19
N ASP A 172 25.93 46.22 -41.38
CA ASP A 172 26.90 46.51 -42.45
C ASP A 172 26.34 47.39 -43.56
N MET A 173 25.19 48.04 -43.35
CA MET A 173 24.63 49.10 -44.21
C MET A 173 24.58 50.41 -43.42
#